data_61e826ff1e5e16b0ccee190e400a9f26
#
_entry.id   61e826ff1e5e16b0ccee190e400a9f26
#
_cell.length_a   1.000
_cell.length_b   1.000
_cell.length_c   1.000
_cell.angle_alpha   90.00
_cell.angle_beta   90.00
_cell.angle_gamma   90.00
#
_symmetry.space_group_name_H-M   'P 1'
#
loop_
_entity.id
_entity.type
_entity.pdbx_description
1 polymer ?
#
loop_
_entity_poly.entity_id
_entity_poly.type
_entity_poly.pdbx_seq_one_letter_code
_entity_poly.pdbx_strand_id
1 'polypeptide(L)'
;MVEAGQGADGKGSTIWKGSRYPVETSDSLHHYAGALCMGVDVSGECASVFYVVESLPGEQSVTQELVDQMNAAGYRAEVVSAYQTAGGAPYLDYTDTVFGQVYEGMDIVDTIAQTAVDENQKPTADITINSVSIETYQG
;
A
#
# COMPACT_ATOMS: atom_id res chain seq x y z
N MET A 1 -4.38 -0.74 5.92
CA MET A 1 -3.21 -1.26 5.17
C MET A 1 -2.65 -2.48 5.87
N VAL A 2 -2.14 -3.43 5.09
CA VAL A 2 -1.42 -4.60 5.62
C VAL A 2 0.06 -4.41 5.30
N GLU A 3 0.87 -4.24 6.35
CA GLU A 3 2.30 -3.95 6.24
C GLU A 3 3.14 -5.16 6.66
N ALA A 4 4.25 -5.39 5.99
CA ALA A 4 5.21 -6.45 6.25
C ALA A 4 6.65 -6.00 5.89
N GLY A 5 7.63 -6.90 6.11
CA GLY A 5 9.04 -6.63 5.78
C GLY A 5 9.83 -5.91 6.86
N GLN A 6 9.24 -5.69 8.02
CA GLN A 6 9.93 -5.17 9.20
C GLN A 6 10.76 -6.28 9.88
N GLY A 7 11.91 -5.91 10.41
CA GLY A 7 12.67 -6.76 11.31
C GLY A 7 12.05 -6.84 12.71
N ALA A 8 12.63 -7.67 13.57
CA ALA A 8 12.19 -7.82 14.97
C ALA A 8 12.28 -6.50 15.79
N ASP A 9 13.06 -5.55 15.32
CA ASP A 9 13.20 -4.21 15.90
C ASP A 9 12.17 -3.19 15.37
N GLY A 10 11.21 -3.64 14.56
CA GLY A 10 10.19 -2.79 13.92
C GLY A 10 10.72 -1.92 12.77
N LYS A 11 11.93 -2.17 12.29
CA LYS A 11 12.56 -1.40 11.20
C LYS A 11 12.76 -2.25 9.96
N GLY A 12 12.70 -1.61 8.82
CA GLY A 12 13.12 -2.23 7.57
C GLY A 12 14.62 -2.48 7.53
N SER A 13 15.03 -3.50 6.79
CA SER A 13 16.43 -3.79 6.50
C SER A 13 16.74 -3.40 5.05
N THR A 14 18.04 -3.26 4.76
CA THR A 14 18.45 -2.97 3.38
C THR A 14 18.37 -4.23 2.52
N ILE A 15 17.77 -4.11 1.32
CA ILE A 15 17.54 -5.21 0.39
C ILE A 15 18.35 -5.07 -0.90
N TRP A 16 18.78 -3.85 -1.24
CA TRP A 16 19.51 -3.57 -2.47
C TRP A 16 20.96 -3.24 -2.19
N LYS A 17 21.86 -4.18 -2.45
CA LYS A 17 23.33 -4.00 -2.26
C LYS A 17 23.72 -3.43 -0.89
N GLY A 18 22.92 -3.71 0.13
CA GLY A 18 23.16 -3.22 1.50
C GLY A 18 22.84 -1.74 1.70
N SER A 19 22.10 -1.09 0.81
CA SER A 19 21.69 0.31 0.94
C SER A 19 20.18 0.48 0.74
N ARG A 20 19.65 1.59 1.22
CA ARG A 20 18.32 2.10 0.91
C ARG A 20 18.29 2.64 -0.50
N TYR A 21 17.11 2.87 -1.03
CA TYR A 21 16.91 3.40 -2.37
C TYR A 21 15.81 4.49 -2.37
N PRO A 22 15.87 5.42 -3.33
CA PRO A 22 14.93 6.53 -3.39
C PRO A 22 13.50 6.06 -3.70
N VAL A 23 12.54 6.88 -3.29
CA VAL A 23 11.15 6.75 -3.73
C VAL A 23 11.05 7.01 -5.23
N GLU A 24 10.29 6.18 -5.93
CA GLU A 24 9.94 6.35 -7.33
C GLU A 24 8.43 6.48 -7.47
N THR A 25 7.96 7.54 -8.10
CA THR A 25 6.53 7.81 -8.31
C THR A 25 6.20 7.98 -9.80
N SER A 26 4.94 7.82 -10.15
CA SER A 26 4.47 7.92 -11.54
C SER A 26 3.04 8.45 -11.58
N ASP A 27 2.74 9.28 -12.59
CA ASP A 27 1.38 9.76 -12.88
C ASP A 27 0.41 8.65 -13.36
N SER A 28 0.91 7.43 -13.52
CA SER A 28 0.13 6.27 -13.98
C SER A 28 -0.06 5.20 -12.91
N LEU A 29 0.61 5.35 -11.76
CA LEU A 29 0.55 4.38 -10.66
C LEU A 29 0.02 5.09 -9.42
N HIS A 30 -1.07 4.57 -8.90
CA HIS A 30 -1.81 5.18 -7.80
C HIS A 30 -2.08 4.16 -6.70
N HIS A 31 -2.32 4.65 -5.49
CA HIS A 31 -2.59 3.83 -4.29
C HIS A 31 -4.05 3.39 -4.22
N TYR A 32 -4.55 2.76 -5.30
CA TYR A 32 -5.87 2.11 -5.28
C TYR A 32 -5.89 0.94 -4.30
N ALA A 33 -7.08 0.51 -3.89
CA ALA A 33 -7.20 -0.73 -3.11
C ALA A 33 -6.50 -1.89 -3.83
N GLY A 34 -5.72 -2.65 -3.09
CA GLY A 34 -4.88 -3.73 -3.62
C GLY A 34 -3.53 -3.28 -4.20
N ALA A 35 -3.21 -1.98 -4.24
CA ALA A 35 -1.87 -1.54 -4.63
C ALA A 35 -0.82 -2.12 -3.68
N LEU A 36 0.27 -2.64 -4.25
CA LEU A 36 1.45 -3.10 -3.53
C LEU A 36 2.51 -2.02 -3.57
N CYS A 37 2.90 -1.54 -2.39
CA CYS A 37 3.68 -0.32 -2.22
C CYS A 37 4.88 -0.54 -1.31
N MET A 38 5.92 0.25 -1.49
CA MET A 38 7.05 0.30 -0.56
C MET A 38 6.79 1.30 0.56
N GLY A 39 7.05 0.88 1.78
CA GLY A 39 7.07 1.79 2.92
C GLY A 39 8.29 2.71 2.87
N VAL A 40 8.05 3.99 3.17
CA VAL A 40 9.08 5.03 3.23
C VAL A 40 9.43 5.29 4.69
N ASP A 41 10.70 5.31 5.00
CA ASP A 41 11.15 5.56 6.36
C ASP A 41 11.30 7.07 6.68
N VAL A 42 11.73 7.36 7.88
CA VAL A 42 11.93 8.75 8.35
C VAL A 42 13.01 9.53 7.59
N SER A 43 13.87 8.85 6.82
CA SER A 43 14.83 9.50 5.92
C SER A 43 14.27 9.84 4.55
N GLY A 44 13.06 9.40 4.24
CA GLY A 44 12.44 9.55 2.94
C GLY A 44 12.91 8.51 1.92
N GLU A 45 13.44 7.38 2.38
CA GLU A 45 13.97 6.31 1.53
C GLU A 45 13.25 4.99 1.76
N CYS A 46 13.25 4.14 0.76
CA CYS A 46 12.70 2.79 0.79
C CYS A 46 13.74 1.76 1.26
N ALA A 47 13.26 0.71 1.91
CA ALA A 47 14.06 -0.43 2.35
C ALA A 47 13.29 -1.74 2.12
N SER A 48 13.16 -2.61 3.12
CA SER A 48 12.43 -3.89 2.99
C SER A 48 10.94 -3.80 3.34
N VAL A 49 10.51 -2.70 3.94
CA VAL A 49 9.10 -2.56 4.36
C VAL A 49 8.23 -2.35 3.12
N PHE A 50 7.16 -3.10 3.04
CA PHE A 50 6.15 -2.98 2.00
C PHE A 50 4.76 -3.13 2.59
N TYR A 51 3.76 -2.65 1.87
CA TYR A 51 2.37 -2.80 2.30
C TYR A 51 1.42 -3.00 1.11
N VAL A 52 0.28 -3.61 1.42
CA VAL A 52 -0.86 -3.66 0.51
C VAL A 52 -1.89 -2.64 0.99
N VAL A 53 -2.36 -1.81 0.08
CA VAL A 53 -3.46 -0.87 0.35
C VAL A 53 -4.73 -1.68 0.51
N GLU A 54 -5.22 -1.76 1.73
CA GLU A 54 -6.55 -2.29 2.04
C GLU A 54 -7.47 -1.10 2.26
N SER A 55 -8.63 -1.11 1.64
CA SER A 55 -9.59 -0.03 1.69
C SER A 55 -10.98 -0.54 1.35
N LEU A 56 -11.96 -0.05 2.09
CA LEU A 56 -13.36 -0.33 1.75
C LEU A 56 -13.74 0.38 0.45
N PRO A 57 -14.54 -0.26 -0.43
CA PRO A 57 -14.98 0.37 -1.66
C PRO A 57 -15.95 1.54 -1.40
N GLY A 58 -15.95 2.48 -2.35
CA GLY A 58 -16.92 3.56 -2.39
C GLY A 58 -16.73 4.67 -1.37
N GLU A 59 -17.82 5.34 -1.00
CA GLU A 59 -17.82 6.53 -0.15
C GLU A 59 -17.26 6.32 1.27
N GLN A 60 -17.13 5.08 1.72
CA GLN A 60 -16.58 4.77 3.03
C GLN A 60 -15.09 5.07 3.14
N SER A 61 -14.37 5.02 2.04
CA SER A 61 -12.92 5.30 2.00
C SER A 61 -12.59 6.55 1.19
N VAL A 62 -13.38 6.87 0.17
CA VAL A 62 -13.19 8.04 -0.69
C VAL A 62 -14.39 8.96 -0.54
N THR A 63 -14.36 9.77 0.51
CA THR A 63 -15.42 10.73 0.83
C THR A 63 -15.47 11.87 -0.20
N GLN A 64 -16.60 12.59 -0.26
CA GLN A 64 -16.71 13.76 -1.14
C GLN A 64 -15.64 14.82 -0.84
N GLU A 65 -15.28 15.01 0.43
CA GLU A 65 -14.20 15.93 0.80
C GLU A 65 -12.86 15.53 0.18
N LEU A 66 -12.53 14.23 0.17
CA LEU A 66 -11.31 13.72 -0.45
C LEU A 66 -11.36 13.87 -1.98
N VAL A 67 -12.52 13.68 -2.60
CA VAL A 67 -12.74 13.96 -4.03
C VAL A 67 -12.47 15.44 -4.35
N ASP A 68 -12.98 16.35 -3.52
CA ASP A 68 -12.76 17.78 -3.71
C ASP A 68 -11.28 18.16 -3.55
N GLN A 69 -10.57 17.52 -2.60
CA GLN A 69 -9.12 17.68 -2.43
C GLN A 69 -8.34 17.17 -3.65
N MET A 70 -8.68 15.99 -4.18
CA MET A 70 -8.05 15.45 -5.38
C MET A 70 -8.26 16.38 -6.59
N ASN A 71 -9.48 16.87 -6.79
CA ASN A 71 -9.79 17.83 -7.85
C ASN A 71 -8.99 19.14 -7.71
N ALA A 72 -8.90 19.67 -6.49
CA ALA A 72 -8.11 20.86 -6.19
C ALA A 72 -6.60 20.65 -6.40
N ALA A 73 -6.12 19.43 -6.16
CA ALA A 73 -4.73 19.02 -6.41
C ALA A 73 -4.43 18.73 -7.91
N GLY A 74 -5.45 18.77 -8.77
CA GLY A 74 -5.29 18.59 -10.21
C GLY A 74 -5.26 17.14 -10.68
N TYR A 75 -5.83 16.23 -9.90
CA TYR A 75 -5.99 14.84 -10.33
C TYR A 75 -6.85 14.77 -11.59
N ARG A 76 -6.50 13.85 -12.50
CA ARG A 76 -7.30 13.58 -13.69
C ARG A 76 -8.64 12.96 -13.31
N ALA A 77 -9.71 13.30 -14.00
CA ALA A 77 -11.07 12.86 -13.69
C ALA A 77 -11.21 11.32 -13.66
N GLU A 78 -10.50 10.63 -14.56
CA GLU A 78 -10.48 9.16 -14.59
C GLU A 78 -9.82 8.56 -13.34
N VAL A 79 -8.79 9.19 -12.78
CA VAL A 79 -8.13 8.76 -11.54
C VAL A 79 -9.05 8.96 -10.35
N VAL A 80 -9.71 10.12 -10.25
CA VAL A 80 -10.71 10.38 -9.21
C VAL A 80 -11.84 9.35 -9.26
N SER A 81 -12.38 9.07 -10.46
CA SER A 81 -13.43 8.07 -10.65
C SER A 81 -12.97 6.65 -10.29
N ALA A 82 -11.72 6.31 -10.58
CA ALA A 82 -11.16 5.02 -10.19
C ALA A 82 -11.06 4.88 -8.66
N TYR A 83 -10.63 5.92 -7.95
CA TYR A 83 -10.64 5.94 -6.49
C TYR A 83 -12.04 5.81 -5.90
N GLN A 84 -13.03 6.51 -6.45
CA GLN A 84 -14.43 6.40 -6.01
C GLN A 84 -14.98 4.97 -6.20
N THR A 85 -14.51 4.25 -7.19
CA THR A 85 -14.96 2.88 -7.50
C THR A 85 -14.21 1.83 -6.69
N ALA A 86 -12.88 1.90 -6.68
CA ALA A 86 -12.03 0.88 -6.07
C ALA A 86 -11.75 1.15 -4.59
N GLY A 87 -11.81 2.39 -4.14
CA GLY A 87 -11.24 2.80 -2.88
C GLY A 87 -9.73 3.02 -2.98
N GLY A 88 -9.08 3.30 -1.86
CA GLY A 88 -7.63 3.47 -1.80
C GLY A 88 -7.18 4.61 -0.91
N ALA A 89 -5.93 5.00 -1.07
CA ALA A 89 -5.24 5.98 -0.24
C ALA A 89 -4.58 7.09 -1.08
N PRO A 90 -5.36 7.98 -1.74
CA PRO A 90 -4.80 8.99 -2.65
C PRO A 90 -3.83 9.97 -1.97
N TYR A 91 -3.88 10.11 -0.64
CA TYR A 91 -2.93 10.92 0.13
C TYR A 91 -1.49 10.35 0.14
N LEU A 92 -1.29 9.11 -0.32
CA LEU A 92 0.03 8.49 -0.50
C LEU A 92 0.58 8.64 -1.92
N ASP A 93 -0.25 9.09 -2.86
CA ASP A 93 0.21 9.33 -4.22
C ASP A 93 1.35 10.36 -4.22
N TYR A 94 2.37 10.10 -5.02
CA TYR A 94 3.59 10.91 -5.13
C TYR A 94 4.49 10.94 -3.88
N THR A 95 4.14 10.20 -2.82
CA THR A 95 4.96 10.09 -1.61
C THR A 95 5.59 8.72 -1.47
N ASP A 96 4.87 7.66 -1.86
CA ASP A 96 5.30 6.28 -1.73
C ASP A 96 5.40 5.62 -3.13
N THR A 97 6.23 4.59 -3.24
CA THR A 97 6.39 3.85 -4.49
C THR A 97 5.33 2.76 -4.62
N VAL A 98 4.51 2.84 -5.67
CA VAL A 98 3.64 1.73 -6.10
C VAL A 98 4.43 0.87 -7.10
N PHE A 99 4.57 -0.44 -6.83
CA PHE A 99 5.33 -1.34 -7.70
C PHE A 99 4.56 -2.59 -8.13
N GLY A 100 3.33 -2.76 -7.66
CA GLY A 100 2.50 -3.90 -8.01
C GLY A 100 1.03 -3.69 -7.68
N GLN A 101 0.23 -4.68 -8.03
CA GLN A 101 -1.21 -4.71 -7.77
C GLN A 101 -1.64 -6.14 -7.44
N VAL A 102 -2.38 -6.32 -6.38
CA VAL A 102 -3.06 -7.58 -6.07
C VAL A 102 -4.15 -7.80 -7.11
N TYR A 103 -4.10 -8.91 -7.82
CA TYR A 103 -5.12 -9.31 -8.80
C TYR A 103 -5.99 -10.49 -8.32
N GLU A 104 -5.53 -11.21 -7.30
CA GLU A 104 -6.24 -12.34 -6.68
C GLU A 104 -5.92 -12.42 -5.20
N GLY A 105 -6.89 -12.80 -4.35
CA GLY A 105 -6.69 -12.99 -2.91
C GLY A 105 -6.87 -11.74 -2.06
N MET A 106 -7.57 -10.70 -2.51
CA MET A 106 -7.89 -9.52 -1.68
C MET A 106 -8.68 -9.89 -0.42
N ASP A 107 -9.53 -10.89 -0.46
CA ASP A 107 -10.26 -11.42 0.70
C ASP A 107 -9.32 -11.91 1.82
N ILE A 108 -8.15 -12.40 1.46
CA ILE A 108 -7.09 -12.77 2.44
C ILE A 108 -6.46 -11.51 3.04
N VAL A 109 -6.19 -10.49 2.22
CA VAL A 109 -5.69 -9.19 2.69
C VAL A 109 -6.68 -8.57 3.67
N ASP A 110 -7.98 -8.57 3.35
CA ASP A 110 -9.05 -8.05 4.19
C ASP A 110 -9.14 -8.82 5.51
N THR A 111 -8.98 -10.16 5.46
CA THR A 111 -8.95 -11.01 6.66
C THR A 111 -7.77 -10.64 7.57
N ILE A 112 -6.60 -10.39 7.01
CA ILE A 112 -5.42 -9.96 7.77
C ILE A 112 -5.66 -8.58 8.37
N ALA A 113 -6.21 -7.65 7.60
CA ALA A 113 -6.49 -6.28 8.06
C ALA A 113 -7.50 -6.22 9.22
N GLN A 114 -8.40 -7.20 9.32
CA GLN A 114 -9.38 -7.33 10.40
C GLN A 114 -8.86 -8.07 11.65
N THR A 115 -7.62 -8.54 11.63
CA THR A 115 -7.02 -9.22 12.76
C THR A 115 -6.88 -8.28 13.96
N ALA A 116 -7.11 -8.78 15.16
CA ALA A 116 -6.94 -8.01 16.38
C ALA A 116 -5.48 -7.54 16.53
N VAL A 117 -5.31 -6.27 16.85
CA VAL A 117 -4.01 -5.63 16.99
C VAL A 117 -3.82 -5.06 18.41
N ASP A 118 -2.58 -4.86 18.81
CA ASP A 118 -2.21 -4.16 20.03
C ASP A 118 -2.23 -2.62 19.84
N GLU A 119 -1.79 -1.88 20.85
CA GLU A 119 -1.72 -0.41 20.83
C GLU A 119 -0.76 0.17 19.77
N ASN A 120 0.17 -0.66 19.24
CA ASN A 120 1.11 -0.30 18.20
C ASN A 120 0.67 -0.78 16.81
N GLN A 121 -0.58 -1.17 16.65
CA GLN A 121 -1.16 -1.74 15.41
C GLN A 121 -0.51 -3.07 14.98
N LYS A 122 0.20 -3.76 15.89
CA LYS A 122 0.79 -5.06 15.62
C LYS A 122 -0.24 -6.16 15.90
N PRO A 123 -0.40 -7.15 15.01
CA PRO A 123 -1.27 -8.30 15.25
C PRO A 123 -0.96 -8.98 16.58
N THR A 124 -1.99 -9.28 17.37
CA THR A 124 -1.86 -9.99 18.65
C THR A 124 -1.55 -11.47 18.49
N ALA A 125 -1.76 -12.02 17.30
CA ALA A 125 -1.34 -13.36 16.89
C ALA A 125 -0.38 -13.24 15.71
N ASP A 126 0.66 -14.06 15.68
CA ASP A 126 1.65 -14.01 14.61
C ASP A 126 1.02 -14.36 13.25
N ILE A 127 1.28 -13.49 12.27
CA ILE A 127 0.96 -13.71 10.86
C ILE A 127 2.28 -13.86 10.13
N THR A 128 2.50 -15.00 9.49
CA THR A 128 3.79 -15.36 8.93
C THR A 128 3.68 -15.60 7.42
N ILE A 129 4.57 -14.99 6.65
CA ILE A 129 4.80 -15.33 5.24
C ILE A 129 5.67 -16.58 5.23
N ASN A 130 5.11 -17.74 4.87
CA ASN A 130 5.83 -19.00 4.85
C ASN A 130 6.71 -19.16 3.61
N SER A 131 6.27 -18.64 2.48
CA SER A 131 7.02 -18.71 1.22
C SER A 131 6.59 -17.60 0.26
N VAL A 132 7.48 -17.24 -0.63
CA VAL A 132 7.24 -16.33 -1.76
C VAL A 132 7.80 -17.00 -3.02
N SER A 133 7.04 -17.03 -4.11
CA SER A 133 7.50 -17.42 -5.44
C SER A 133 7.30 -16.28 -6.42
N ILE A 134 8.19 -16.21 -7.42
CA ILE A 134 8.10 -15.25 -8.51
C ILE A 134 7.80 -16.04 -9.78
N GLU A 135 6.70 -15.69 -10.42
CA GLU A 135 6.21 -16.38 -11.62
C GLU A 135 5.87 -15.34 -12.71
N THR A 136 5.86 -15.79 -13.96
CA THR A 136 5.40 -14.93 -15.05
C THR A 136 3.87 -14.96 -15.09
N TYR A 137 3.26 -13.80 -14.99
CA TYR A 137 1.81 -13.68 -15.17
C TYR A 137 1.41 -14.07 -16.59
N GLN A 138 0.44 -14.94 -16.73
CA GLN A 138 0.03 -15.49 -18.02
C GLN A 138 -1.21 -14.78 -18.62
N GLY A 139 -1.80 -13.80 -17.92
CA GLY A 139 -2.94 -12.99 -18.38
C GLY A 139 -4.28 -13.70 -18.26
#